data_97f895cb1679f9439493446b6ffecf66
#
_entry.id   97f895cb1679f9439493446b6ffecf66
#
_cell.length_a   1.000
_cell.length_b   1.000
_cell.length_c   1.000
_cell.angle_alpha   90.00
_cell.angle_beta   90.00
_cell.angle_gamma   90.00
#
_symmetry.space_group_name_H-M   'P 1'
#
loop_
_entity.id
_entity.type
_entity.pdbx_description
1 polymer ?
#
loop_
_entity_poly.entity_id
_entity_poly.type
_entity_poly.pdbx_seq_one_letter_code
_entity_poly.pdbx_strand_id
1 'polypeptide(L)'
;MAPSECTEILSPEEEKMRTEENSLNITQTLRNSKEWHEVVAYGHLAGSARAHSLTATTLRGPGMIVRRPLKFFNADKTECIIIAHLGTNLCGHDGIIHGGMLATLLDEHLAYVTLPSLPNFTGFTANLNVDYRKPVHSNQWIVVRGKLTKLEGRKAYATAYLESADGETVYTEARALYISPRSAGPQTNF
;
A
#
# COMPACT_ATOMS: atom_id res chain seq x y z
N MET A 1 -19.23 17.39 15.77
CA MET A 1 -19.56 16.05 16.27
C MET A 1 -18.57 15.09 15.66
N ALA A 2 -17.70 14.47 16.46
CA ALA A 2 -16.80 13.42 16.00
C ALA A 2 -17.63 12.20 15.55
N PRO A 3 -17.27 11.52 14.44
CA PRO A 3 -17.96 10.28 14.07
C PRO A 3 -17.71 9.27 15.19
N SER A 4 -18.82 8.67 15.66
CA SER A 4 -18.78 7.57 16.62
C SER A 4 -17.86 6.47 16.07
N GLU A 5 -16.79 6.16 16.81
CA GLU A 5 -16.00 4.96 16.61
C GLU A 5 -16.96 3.76 16.75
N CYS A 6 -17.35 3.23 15.61
CA CYS A 6 -17.94 1.91 15.57
C CYS A 6 -16.83 0.96 16.01
N THR A 7 -16.92 0.43 17.21
CA THR A 7 -15.98 -0.59 17.74
C THR A 7 -16.16 -1.82 16.85
N GLU A 8 -15.32 -1.92 15.83
CA GLU A 8 -15.24 -3.07 14.93
C GLU A 8 -14.84 -4.28 15.79
N ILE A 9 -15.74 -5.25 15.94
CA ILE A 9 -15.44 -6.49 16.66
C ILE A 9 -14.44 -7.27 15.80
N LEU A 10 -13.18 -7.27 16.20
CA LEU A 10 -12.11 -7.98 15.51
C LEU A 10 -12.21 -9.48 15.79
N SER A 11 -11.88 -10.29 14.79
CA SER A 11 -11.64 -11.73 15.00
C SER A 11 -10.38 -11.94 15.85
N PRO A 12 -10.20 -13.12 16.49
CA PRO A 12 -8.98 -13.42 17.23
C PRO A 12 -7.69 -13.28 16.40
N GLU A 13 -7.75 -13.61 15.11
CA GLU A 13 -6.62 -13.45 14.18
C GLU A 13 -6.32 -11.97 13.93
N GLU A 14 -7.35 -11.15 13.69
CA GLU A 14 -7.17 -9.71 13.50
C GLU A 14 -6.62 -9.04 14.76
N GLU A 15 -7.04 -9.46 15.93
CA GLU A 15 -6.54 -8.95 17.21
C GLU A 15 -5.06 -9.28 17.42
N LYS A 16 -4.67 -10.52 17.10
CA LYS A 16 -3.27 -10.94 17.11
C LYS A 16 -2.44 -10.08 16.15
N MET A 17 -2.88 -9.95 14.90
CA MET A 17 -2.21 -9.13 13.89
C MET A 17 -2.11 -7.67 14.32
N ARG A 18 -3.14 -7.10 14.96
CA ARG A 18 -3.12 -5.75 15.52
C ARG A 18 -2.04 -5.58 16.58
N THR A 19 -1.89 -6.56 17.44
CA THR A 19 -0.88 -6.54 18.50
C THR A 19 0.52 -6.59 17.90
N GLU A 20 0.76 -7.50 16.96
CA GLU A 20 2.04 -7.61 16.26
C GLU A 20 2.37 -6.32 15.48
N GLU A 21 1.43 -5.81 14.69
CA GLU A 21 1.54 -4.57 13.93
C GLU A 21 1.99 -3.37 14.79
N ASN A 22 1.39 -3.24 15.97
CA ASN A 22 1.71 -2.19 16.93
C ASN A 22 3.09 -2.36 17.58
N SER A 23 3.59 -3.60 17.67
CA SER A 23 4.90 -3.91 18.27
C SER A 23 6.07 -3.74 17.31
N LEU A 24 5.83 -3.60 16.00
CA LEU A 24 6.89 -3.40 15.02
C LEU A 24 7.63 -2.08 15.27
N ASN A 25 8.95 -2.12 15.31
CA ASN A 25 9.79 -0.93 15.49
C ASN A 25 9.48 0.16 14.46
N ILE A 26 9.26 -0.23 13.20
CA ILE A 26 8.92 0.69 12.12
C ILE A 26 7.58 1.38 12.39
N THR A 27 6.56 0.69 12.87
CA THR A 27 5.27 1.27 13.22
C THR A 27 5.41 2.32 14.31
N GLN A 28 6.13 2.00 15.36
CA GLN A 28 6.37 2.92 16.48
C GLN A 28 7.17 4.14 16.03
N THR A 29 8.21 3.93 15.21
CA THR A 29 9.04 5.01 14.67
C THR A 29 8.21 5.98 13.84
N LEU A 30 7.37 5.48 12.93
CA LEU A 30 6.54 6.31 12.06
C LEU A 30 5.47 7.09 12.83
N ARG A 31 4.82 6.46 13.83
CA ARG A 31 3.82 7.13 14.68
C ARG A 31 4.40 8.21 15.57
N ASN A 32 5.65 8.06 16.00
CA ASN A 32 6.35 9.05 16.83
C ASN A 32 7.03 10.16 15.99
N SER A 33 7.06 10.01 14.67
CA SER A 33 7.64 11.01 13.77
C SER A 33 6.68 12.16 13.54
N LYS A 34 7.23 13.38 13.43
CA LYS A 34 6.47 14.58 13.02
C LYS A 34 6.36 14.71 11.49
N GLU A 35 7.13 13.93 10.75
CA GLU A 35 7.21 13.98 9.30
C GLU A 35 6.17 13.07 8.63
N TRP A 36 5.71 12.03 9.34
CA TRP A 36 4.80 11.03 8.82
C TRP A 36 3.42 11.13 9.45
N HIS A 37 2.40 11.01 8.61
CA HIS A 37 0.99 11.06 9.02
C HIS A 37 0.30 9.76 8.66
N GLU A 38 -0.18 9.04 9.68
CA GLU A 38 -0.96 7.81 9.46
C GLU A 38 -2.33 8.17 8.86
N VAL A 39 -2.71 7.49 7.79
CA VAL A 39 -4.00 7.65 7.13
C VAL A 39 -4.67 6.29 6.94
N VAL A 40 -5.98 6.28 6.92
CA VAL A 40 -6.75 5.05 6.75
C VAL A 40 -6.57 4.54 5.32
N ALA A 41 -5.92 3.37 5.16
CA ALA A 41 -5.80 2.73 3.86
C ALA A 41 -7.20 2.42 3.31
N TYR A 42 -7.41 2.66 2.01
CA TYR A 42 -8.70 2.49 1.32
C TYR A 42 -9.85 3.38 1.86
N GLY A 43 -9.56 4.38 2.69
CA GLY A 43 -10.58 5.25 3.27
C GLY A 43 -11.35 6.08 2.24
N HIS A 44 -10.78 6.29 1.05
CA HIS A 44 -11.42 6.95 -0.08
C HIS A 44 -12.41 6.08 -0.86
N LEU A 45 -12.37 4.75 -0.67
CA LEU A 45 -13.26 3.82 -1.36
C LEU A 45 -14.55 3.61 -0.57
N ALA A 46 -15.68 3.76 -1.23
CA ALA A 46 -17.00 3.51 -0.66
C ALA A 46 -17.90 2.72 -1.65
N GLY A 47 -18.96 2.11 -1.14
CA GLY A 47 -19.96 1.42 -1.96
C GLY A 47 -19.38 0.38 -2.91
N SER A 48 -19.80 0.42 -4.18
CA SER A 48 -19.39 -0.53 -5.22
C SER A 48 -17.89 -0.45 -5.54
N ALA A 49 -17.29 0.73 -5.48
CA ALA A 49 -15.85 0.90 -5.70
C ALA A 49 -15.02 0.08 -4.69
N ARG A 50 -15.44 0.07 -3.42
CA ARG A 50 -14.81 -0.75 -2.40
C ARG A 50 -15.09 -2.24 -2.61
N ALA A 51 -16.34 -2.60 -2.89
CA ALA A 51 -16.75 -3.99 -3.05
C ALA A 51 -16.03 -4.70 -4.21
N HIS A 52 -15.69 -3.96 -5.26
CA HIS A 52 -15.03 -4.48 -6.45
C HIS A 52 -13.50 -4.21 -6.46
N SER A 53 -12.94 -3.73 -5.36
CA SER A 53 -11.50 -3.46 -5.28
C SER A 53 -10.71 -4.75 -5.03
N LEU A 54 -9.69 -4.99 -5.88
CA LEU A 54 -8.78 -6.12 -5.75
C LEU A 54 -8.08 -6.12 -4.36
N THR A 55 -7.50 -5.01 -3.98
CA THR A 55 -6.64 -4.89 -2.80
C THR A 55 -7.43 -4.55 -1.52
N ALA A 56 -8.51 -3.74 -1.64
CA ALA A 56 -9.31 -3.37 -0.49
C ALA A 56 -10.31 -4.46 -0.06
N THR A 57 -10.63 -5.43 -0.95
CA THR A 57 -11.64 -6.46 -0.70
C THR A 57 -11.22 -7.85 -1.11
N THR A 58 -10.87 -8.10 -2.39
CA THR A 58 -10.63 -9.46 -2.90
C THR A 58 -9.43 -10.14 -2.24
N LEU A 59 -8.33 -9.43 -2.04
CA LEU A 59 -7.12 -9.95 -1.40
C LEU A 59 -7.14 -9.84 0.13
N ARG A 60 -8.32 -9.63 0.70
CA ARG A 60 -8.53 -9.49 2.15
C ARG A 60 -9.17 -10.76 2.72
N GLY A 61 -8.76 -11.11 3.93
CA GLY A 61 -9.36 -12.23 4.66
C GLY A 61 -8.32 -13.22 5.22
N PRO A 62 -8.80 -14.30 5.86
CA PRO A 62 -7.94 -15.30 6.49
C PRO A 62 -6.90 -15.89 5.53
N GLY A 63 -5.65 -15.95 5.96
CA GLY A 63 -4.53 -16.45 5.16
C GLY A 63 -4.08 -15.53 4.02
N MET A 64 -4.73 -14.39 3.80
CA MET A 64 -4.34 -13.36 2.82
C MET A 64 -3.82 -12.10 3.53
N ILE A 65 -4.31 -10.92 3.18
CA ILE A 65 -4.07 -9.70 3.95
C ILE A 65 -5.20 -9.57 4.97
N VAL A 66 -5.01 -10.09 6.17
CA VAL A 66 -6.04 -10.15 7.21
C VAL A 66 -6.42 -8.73 7.65
N ARG A 67 -5.44 -7.96 8.09
CA ARG A 67 -5.66 -6.57 8.51
C ARG A 67 -5.42 -5.59 7.37
N ARG A 68 -6.14 -4.47 7.43
CA ARG A 68 -5.91 -3.33 6.55
C ARG A 68 -4.46 -2.84 6.74
N PRO A 69 -3.69 -2.66 5.65
CA PRO A 69 -2.33 -2.14 5.77
C PRO A 69 -2.29 -0.80 6.50
N LEU A 70 -1.27 -0.58 7.34
CA LEU A 70 -0.95 0.75 7.80
C LEU A 70 -0.40 1.57 6.63
N LYS A 71 -0.82 2.82 6.54
CA LYS A 71 -0.38 3.74 5.49
C LYS A 71 0.03 5.08 6.08
N PHE A 72 1.21 5.53 5.72
CA PHE A 72 1.79 6.80 6.17
C PHE A 72 2.20 7.64 4.98
N PHE A 73 1.90 8.93 5.02
CA PHE A 73 2.38 9.90 4.05
C PHE A 73 3.27 10.94 4.72
N ASN A 74 4.25 11.47 3.96
CA ASN A 74 4.87 12.74 4.30
C ASN A 74 3.91 13.91 4.05
N ALA A 75 4.29 15.13 4.45
CA ALA A 75 3.40 16.30 4.45
C ALA A 75 2.85 16.66 3.05
N ASP A 76 3.65 16.52 2.01
CA ASP A 76 3.29 16.86 0.62
C ASP A 76 2.78 15.68 -0.20
N LYS A 77 2.65 14.49 0.42
CA LYS A 77 2.21 13.24 -0.19
C LYS A 77 3.06 12.77 -1.37
N THR A 78 4.30 13.18 -1.43
CA THR A 78 5.28 12.72 -2.44
C THR A 78 5.98 11.43 -2.03
N GLU A 79 5.90 11.07 -0.75
CA GLU A 79 6.40 9.82 -0.21
C GLU A 79 5.31 9.10 0.60
N CYS A 80 5.27 7.79 0.46
CA CYS A 80 4.33 6.93 1.17
C CYS A 80 5.04 5.68 1.69
N ILE A 81 4.63 5.24 2.88
CA ILE A 81 5.06 3.97 3.47
C ILE A 81 3.82 3.17 3.81
N ILE A 82 3.78 1.91 3.39
CA ILE A 82 2.78 0.95 3.88
C ILE A 82 3.44 -0.20 4.61
N ILE A 83 2.74 -0.72 5.62
CA ILE A 83 3.13 -1.91 6.39
C ILE A 83 1.98 -2.90 6.27
N ALA A 84 2.28 -4.12 5.83
CA ALA A 84 1.27 -5.15 5.61
C ALA A 84 1.80 -6.54 6.00
N HIS A 85 0.90 -7.40 6.46
CA HIS A 85 1.18 -8.82 6.67
C HIS A 85 0.70 -9.63 5.47
N LEU A 86 1.56 -10.48 4.92
CA LEU A 86 1.24 -11.32 3.77
C LEU A 86 1.10 -12.77 4.22
N GLY A 87 -0.14 -13.26 4.18
CA GLY A 87 -0.49 -14.61 4.60
C GLY A 87 -0.18 -15.70 3.56
N THR A 88 -0.40 -16.94 3.95
CA THR A 88 -0.03 -18.15 3.18
C THR A 88 -0.85 -18.36 1.89
N ASN A 89 -2.08 -17.82 1.82
CA ASN A 89 -2.94 -17.96 0.63
C ASN A 89 -2.55 -16.99 -0.51
N LEU A 90 -1.48 -16.20 -0.32
CA LEU A 90 -0.92 -15.32 -1.35
C LEU A 90 0.30 -15.92 -2.05
N CYS A 91 0.58 -17.20 -1.83
CA CYS A 91 1.74 -17.89 -2.37
C CYS A 91 1.58 -18.26 -3.85
N GLY A 92 2.69 -18.22 -4.60
CA GLY A 92 2.81 -18.78 -5.94
C GLY A 92 3.50 -20.16 -5.94
N HIS A 93 4.44 -20.33 -5.01
CA HIS A 93 5.07 -21.60 -4.64
C HIS A 93 4.90 -21.80 -3.14
N ASP A 94 4.99 -23.03 -2.68
CA ASP A 94 4.83 -23.35 -1.25
C ASP A 94 5.74 -22.47 -0.38
N GLY A 95 5.14 -21.74 0.54
CA GLY A 95 5.81 -20.82 1.46
C GLY A 95 6.37 -19.52 0.82
N ILE A 96 6.21 -19.29 -0.50
CA ILE A 96 6.73 -18.09 -1.18
C ILE A 96 5.58 -17.28 -1.79
N ILE A 97 5.51 -16.01 -1.45
CA ILE A 97 4.50 -15.07 -2.00
C ILE A 97 4.62 -14.97 -3.52
N HIS A 98 3.49 -15.01 -4.19
CA HIS A 98 3.40 -14.90 -5.65
C HIS A 98 3.96 -13.58 -6.16
N GLY A 99 4.83 -13.61 -7.17
CA GLY A 99 5.43 -12.38 -7.75
C GLY A 99 4.39 -11.37 -8.25
N GLY A 100 3.28 -11.85 -8.83
CA GLY A 100 2.16 -11.00 -9.22
C GLY A 100 1.49 -10.30 -8.03
N MET A 101 1.47 -10.92 -6.84
CA MET A 101 0.98 -10.27 -5.62
C MET A 101 1.89 -9.11 -5.21
N LEU A 102 3.20 -9.29 -5.27
CA LEU A 102 4.17 -8.23 -4.97
C LEU A 102 4.05 -7.09 -5.99
N ALA A 103 3.89 -7.41 -7.27
CA ALA A 103 3.66 -6.41 -8.32
C ALA A 103 2.36 -5.62 -8.08
N THR A 104 1.28 -6.28 -7.66
CA THR A 104 0.01 -5.62 -7.32
C THR A 104 0.16 -4.64 -6.16
N LEU A 105 0.87 -5.02 -5.11
CA LEU A 105 1.15 -4.12 -3.97
C LEU A 105 2.00 -2.92 -4.39
N LEU A 106 3.01 -3.15 -5.23
CA LEU A 106 3.88 -2.09 -5.73
C LEU A 106 3.14 -1.14 -6.67
N ASP A 107 2.29 -1.65 -7.56
CA ASP A 107 1.46 -0.83 -8.44
C ASP A 107 0.54 0.08 -7.64
N GLU A 108 -0.22 -0.47 -6.71
CA GLU A 108 -1.09 0.32 -5.85
C GLU A 108 -0.32 1.33 -5.02
N HIS A 109 0.83 0.94 -4.46
CA HIS A 109 1.66 1.83 -3.67
C HIS A 109 2.21 3.00 -4.48
N LEU A 110 2.64 2.75 -5.72
CA LEU A 110 3.12 3.77 -6.63
C LEU A 110 1.99 4.72 -7.07
N ALA A 111 0.74 4.24 -7.13
CA ALA A 111 -0.43 5.09 -7.32
C ALA A 111 -0.60 6.08 -6.16
N TYR A 112 -0.38 5.67 -4.91
CA TYR A 112 -0.49 6.57 -3.75
C TYR A 112 0.44 7.78 -3.82
N VAL A 113 1.64 7.63 -4.36
CA VAL A 113 2.61 8.75 -4.45
C VAL A 113 2.52 9.54 -5.76
N THR A 114 1.84 9.03 -6.77
CA THR A 114 1.72 9.69 -8.07
C THR A 114 0.41 10.44 -8.23
N LEU A 115 -0.72 9.82 -7.86
CA LEU A 115 -2.05 10.38 -8.09
C LEU A 115 -2.30 11.71 -7.36
N PRO A 116 -1.81 11.96 -6.14
CA PRO A 116 -1.96 13.27 -5.49
C PRO A 116 -1.38 14.44 -6.28
N SER A 117 -0.37 14.18 -7.12
CA SER A 117 0.31 15.21 -7.94
C SER A 117 -0.24 15.32 -9.37
N LEU A 118 -1.09 14.39 -9.78
CA LEU A 118 -1.67 14.41 -11.12
C LEU A 118 -2.94 15.27 -11.21
N PRO A 119 -3.25 15.82 -12.41
CA PRO A 119 -4.50 16.55 -12.62
C PRO A 119 -5.72 15.74 -12.19
N ASN A 120 -6.62 16.39 -11.44
CA ASN A 120 -7.86 15.80 -10.89
C ASN A 120 -7.62 14.56 -10.03
N PHE A 121 -6.41 14.41 -9.47
CA PHE A 121 -6.03 13.25 -8.64
C PHE A 121 -6.29 11.92 -9.35
N THR A 122 -6.21 11.89 -10.69
CA THR A 122 -6.56 10.75 -11.53
C THR A 122 -5.41 10.39 -12.45
N GLY A 123 -5.10 9.10 -12.50
CA GLY A 123 -4.10 8.54 -13.41
C GLY A 123 -4.25 7.04 -13.51
N PHE A 124 -3.74 6.50 -14.62
CA PHE A 124 -3.69 5.06 -14.85
C PHE A 124 -2.23 4.64 -15.00
N THR A 125 -1.93 3.42 -14.55
CA THR A 125 -0.63 2.80 -14.74
C THR A 125 -0.39 2.62 -16.24
N ALA A 126 0.60 3.34 -16.77
CA ALA A 126 1.00 3.25 -18.18
C ALA A 126 2.22 2.32 -18.36
N ASN A 127 3.05 2.24 -17.35
CA ASN A 127 4.18 1.32 -17.32
C ASN A 127 4.47 0.96 -15.86
N LEU A 128 4.76 -0.30 -15.62
CA LEU A 128 5.27 -0.82 -14.36
C LEU A 128 6.43 -1.78 -14.69
N ASN A 129 7.59 -1.48 -14.14
CA ASN A 129 8.77 -2.34 -14.20
C ASN A 129 9.07 -2.84 -12.79
N VAL A 130 9.23 -4.14 -12.61
CA VAL A 130 9.45 -4.80 -11.32
C VAL A 130 10.68 -5.68 -11.38
N ASP A 131 11.64 -5.42 -10.51
CA ASP A 131 12.85 -6.20 -10.35
C ASP A 131 12.77 -7.03 -9.06
N TYR A 132 12.67 -8.34 -9.17
CA TYR A 132 12.63 -9.27 -8.04
C TYR A 132 14.06 -9.62 -7.62
N ARG A 133 14.44 -9.29 -6.40
CA ARG A 133 15.79 -9.48 -5.87
C ARG A 133 15.92 -10.74 -5.03
N LYS A 134 14.92 -10.97 -4.17
CA LYS A 134 14.87 -12.12 -3.26
C LYS A 134 13.44 -12.62 -3.12
N PRO A 135 13.23 -13.91 -2.83
CA PRO A 135 11.89 -14.44 -2.53
C PRO A 135 11.36 -13.82 -1.24
N VAL A 136 10.06 -13.54 -1.22
CA VAL A 136 9.32 -13.12 -0.02
C VAL A 136 8.65 -14.35 0.57
N HIS A 137 9.02 -14.75 1.78
CA HIS A 137 8.33 -15.83 2.47
C HIS A 137 6.92 -15.38 2.89
N SER A 138 5.99 -16.31 2.92
CA SER A 138 4.65 -16.04 3.44
C SER A 138 4.64 -15.92 4.96
N ASN A 139 3.53 -15.42 5.48
CA ASN A 139 3.30 -15.25 6.91
C ASN A 139 4.29 -14.30 7.59
N GLN A 140 4.61 -13.17 6.93
CA GLN A 140 5.50 -12.15 7.47
C GLN A 140 5.00 -10.73 7.21
N TRP A 141 5.49 -9.80 8.00
CA TRP A 141 5.32 -8.37 7.81
C TRP A 141 6.31 -7.84 6.77
N ILE A 142 5.81 -7.01 5.87
CA ILE A 142 6.62 -6.31 4.87
C ILE A 142 6.36 -4.80 4.95
N VAL A 143 7.32 -4.04 4.47
CA VAL A 143 7.23 -2.60 4.31
C VAL A 143 7.39 -2.26 2.83
N VAL A 144 6.53 -1.40 2.30
CA VAL A 144 6.70 -0.83 0.96
C VAL A 144 6.91 0.67 1.10
N ARG A 145 8.02 1.16 0.53
CA ARG A 145 8.35 2.58 0.49
C ARG A 145 8.30 3.07 -0.93
N GLY A 146 7.57 4.15 -1.17
CA GLY A 146 7.43 4.75 -2.48
C GLY A 146 7.70 6.24 -2.46
N LYS A 147 8.18 6.73 -3.59
CA LYS A 147 8.55 8.13 -3.78
C LYS A 147 8.20 8.59 -5.18
N LEU A 148 7.57 9.75 -5.29
CA LEU A 148 7.44 10.49 -6.54
C LEU A 148 8.83 10.99 -6.96
N THR A 149 9.24 10.67 -8.18
CA THR A 149 10.59 11.04 -8.67
C THR A 149 10.55 12.15 -9.70
N LYS A 150 9.45 12.25 -10.47
CA LYS A 150 9.30 13.26 -11.51
C LYS A 150 7.84 13.50 -11.84
N LEU A 151 7.50 14.76 -12.10
CA LEU A 151 6.18 15.18 -12.62
C LEU A 151 6.36 15.99 -13.90
N GLU A 152 5.68 15.59 -14.96
CA GLU A 152 5.70 16.25 -16.27
C GLU A 152 4.28 16.42 -16.80
N GLY A 153 3.62 17.51 -16.42
CA GLY A 153 2.25 17.79 -16.80
C GLY A 153 1.29 16.68 -16.33
N ARG A 154 0.86 15.82 -17.27
CA ARG A 154 -0.04 14.69 -17.00
C ARG A 154 0.67 13.35 -16.70
N LYS A 155 2.00 13.37 -16.60
CA LYS A 155 2.83 12.18 -16.38
C LYS A 155 3.51 12.29 -15.03
N ALA A 156 3.36 11.26 -14.19
CA ALA A 156 4.05 11.14 -12.92
C ALA A 156 4.88 9.85 -12.91
N TYR A 157 6.13 9.98 -12.52
CA TYR A 157 7.08 8.88 -12.39
C TYR A 157 7.35 8.64 -10.91
N ALA A 158 7.39 7.39 -10.50
CA ALA A 158 7.68 7.03 -9.13
C ALA A 158 8.53 5.77 -9.05
N THR A 159 9.21 5.61 -7.92
CA THR A 159 9.95 4.41 -7.55
C THR A 159 9.42 3.89 -6.23
N ALA A 160 9.46 2.58 -6.05
CA ALA A 160 9.18 1.95 -4.78
C ALA A 160 10.07 0.72 -4.59
N TYR A 161 10.24 0.33 -3.34
CA TYR A 161 10.81 -0.96 -2.99
C TYR A 161 10.04 -1.59 -1.84
N LEU A 162 10.03 -2.91 -1.85
CA LEU A 162 9.44 -3.75 -0.84
C LEU A 162 10.55 -4.42 -0.05
N GLU A 163 10.51 -4.26 1.27
CA GLU A 163 11.54 -4.73 2.19
C GLU A 163 10.96 -5.51 3.37
N SER A 164 11.83 -6.18 4.13
CA SER A 164 11.49 -6.77 5.41
C SER A 164 11.13 -5.70 6.44
N ALA A 165 10.36 -6.07 7.47
CA ALA A 165 9.91 -5.13 8.50
C ALA A 165 11.05 -4.51 9.33
N ASP A 166 12.21 -5.17 9.40
CA ASP A 166 13.43 -4.66 10.02
C ASP A 166 14.27 -3.75 9.13
N GLY A 167 13.94 -3.69 7.82
CA GLY A 167 14.65 -2.89 6.82
C GLY A 167 15.97 -3.51 6.33
N GLU A 168 16.32 -4.72 6.75
CA GLU A 168 17.61 -5.34 6.40
C GLU A 168 17.63 -5.96 4.99
N THR A 169 16.46 -6.32 4.48
CA THR A 169 16.35 -7.01 3.19
C THR A 169 15.41 -6.31 2.23
N VAL A 170 15.91 -5.86 1.09
CA VAL A 170 15.10 -5.44 -0.05
C VAL A 170 14.77 -6.68 -0.89
N TYR A 171 13.49 -6.97 -1.03
CA TYR A 171 12.98 -8.11 -1.79
C TYR A 171 12.70 -7.77 -3.24
N THR A 172 12.12 -6.58 -3.48
CA THR A 172 11.61 -6.20 -4.80
C THR A 172 11.71 -4.69 -4.97
N GLU A 173 12.08 -4.25 -6.16
CA GLU A 173 12.11 -2.84 -6.54
C GLU A 173 11.17 -2.59 -7.72
N ALA A 174 10.56 -1.40 -7.78
CA ALA A 174 9.70 -1.05 -8.90
C ALA A 174 9.87 0.39 -9.34
N ARG A 175 9.61 0.61 -10.63
CA ARG A 175 9.49 1.93 -11.25
C ARG A 175 8.22 1.97 -12.06
N ALA A 176 7.49 3.07 -11.99
CA ALA A 176 6.27 3.21 -12.75
C ALA A 176 6.08 4.59 -13.35
N LEU A 177 5.30 4.60 -14.42
CA LEU A 177 4.74 5.80 -15.04
C LEU A 177 3.22 5.75 -14.92
N TYR A 178 2.66 6.80 -14.35
CA TYR A 178 1.21 7.05 -14.33
C TYR A 178 0.86 8.22 -15.23
N ILE A 179 -0.25 8.11 -15.94
CA ILE A 179 -0.70 9.14 -16.89
C ILE A 179 -2.15 9.51 -16.56
N SER A 180 -2.38 10.80 -16.32
CA SER A 180 -3.73 11.36 -16.22
C SER A 180 -4.36 11.46 -17.61
N PRO A 181 -5.61 10.97 -17.82
CA PRO A 181 -6.29 11.10 -19.10
C PRO A 181 -6.56 12.56 -19.44
N ARG A 182 -6.77 12.87 -20.73
CA ARG A 182 -7.01 14.24 -21.21
C ARG A 182 -8.37 14.81 -20.75
N SER A 183 -9.34 13.96 -20.48
CA SER A 183 -10.75 14.27 -20.19
C SER A 183 -11.25 13.64 -18.88
N ALA A 184 -10.39 13.42 -17.90
CA ALA A 184 -10.83 12.89 -16.61
C ALA A 184 -11.60 13.96 -15.84
N GLY A 185 -12.85 13.67 -15.53
CA GLY A 185 -13.57 14.36 -14.47
C GLY A 185 -12.89 14.13 -13.10
N PRO A 186 -13.20 14.94 -12.08
CA PRO A 186 -12.62 14.80 -10.75
C PRO A 186 -12.96 13.41 -10.19
N GLN A 187 -11.96 12.66 -9.79
CA GLN A 187 -12.15 11.47 -8.97
C GLN A 187 -11.98 11.83 -7.49
N THR A 188 -12.68 11.12 -6.64
CA THR A 188 -12.72 11.31 -5.19
C THR A 188 -11.33 11.25 -4.56
N ASN A 189 -11.09 12.14 -3.63
CA ASN A 189 -9.85 12.35 -2.87
C ASN A 189 -9.14 11.07 -2.42
N PHE A 190 -7.86 10.97 -2.77
CA PHE A 190 -6.92 9.98 -2.21
C PHE A 190 -6.44 10.37 -0.82
#